data_e233b72ce04f74c40e65a49429b060b7
#
_entry.id   e233b72ce04f74c40e65a49429b060b7
#
_cell.length_a   1.000
_cell.length_b   1.000
_cell.length_c   1.000
_cell.angle_alpha   90.00
_cell.angle_beta   90.00
_cell.angle_gamma   90.00
#
_symmetry.space_group_name_H-M   'P 1'
#
loop_
_entity.id
_entity.type
_entity.pdbx_description
1 polymer ?
#
loop_
_entity_poly.entity_id
_entity_poly.type
_entity_poly.pdbx_seq_one_letter_code
_entity_poly.pdbx_strand_id
1 'polypeptide(L)'
;MIVVMNAGATQENIDHVIAKIEQTGLRTHLSKGEDRVIIGVIGDKQMIAGLEMNMMEGVEKTVRITEKYKLVSREFHPESSIVYVSGFPVGGEQLAIMAGPCSVESYDQVYDVAVKVKAAGAQFLRGGAFKPRTSPYDFQGLGEEGLKILRDVGDKTGLRVVTEVVDKDDIGLVSEYANMQNFQMLKALGKAQKPVLFKRGLSATISEWLNAAEYIAAGGNENIIFCERGIRTYETYTRNTMDLNAIAALKELTHFPVIADPSHGTGRWQMVRPLARASVAVGADGLIIEVHCHPELALSDGDQSLIPRNFEMLMDEVRQISPAVGRRA
;
A
#
# COMPACT_ATOMS: atom_id res chain seq x y z
N MET A 1 14.05 19.76 -5.35
CA MET A 1 13.67 21.07 -4.76
C MET A 1 12.16 21.21 -4.84
N ILE A 2 11.56 21.78 -3.83
CA ILE A 2 10.15 22.17 -3.83
C ILE A 2 10.07 23.68 -3.90
N VAL A 3 9.22 24.22 -4.76
CA VAL A 3 8.85 25.64 -4.79
C VAL A 3 7.45 25.76 -4.17
N VAL A 4 7.34 26.46 -3.05
CA VAL A 4 6.08 26.71 -2.36
C VAL A 4 5.56 28.07 -2.84
N MET A 5 4.37 28.07 -3.40
CA MET A 5 3.71 29.28 -3.86
C MET A 5 2.98 29.98 -2.69
N ASN A 6 2.90 31.31 -2.74
CA ASN A 6 2.10 32.09 -1.80
C ASN A 6 0.61 31.69 -1.88
N ALA A 7 -0.12 31.80 -0.78
CA ALA A 7 -1.56 31.52 -0.73
C ALA A 7 -2.40 32.38 -1.72
N GLY A 8 -1.89 33.54 -2.13
CA GLY A 8 -2.51 34.42 -3.12
C GLY A 8 -1.90 34.36 -4.52
N ALA A 9 -1.04 33.37 -4.81
CA ALA A 9 -0.42 33.24 -6.14
C ALA A 9 -1.48 32.99 -7.21
N THR A 10 -1.41 33.78 -8.29
CA THR A 10 -2.30 33.63 -9.45
C THR A 10 -1.90 32.41 -10.30
N GLN A 11 -2.80 31.93 -11.15
CA GLN A 11 -2.48 30.87 -12.10
C GLN A 11 -1.33 31.31 -13.04
N GLU A 12 -1.27 32.59 -13.41
CA GLU A 12 -0.19 33.16 -14.23
C GLU A 12 1.19 33.08 -13.52
N ASN A 13 1.23 33.36 -12.20
CA ASN A 13 2.46 33.17 -11.41
C ASN A 13 2.92 31.71 -11.40
N ILE A 14 1.97 30.77 -11.23
CA ILE A 14 2.25 29.32 -11.21
C ILE A 14 2.81 28.87 -12.56
N ASP A 15 2.13 29.24 -13.65
CA ASP A 15 2.52 28.89 -15.01
C ASP A 15 3.89 29.48 -15.38
N HIS A 16 4.18 30.71 -14.94
CA HIS A 16 5.47 31.34 -15.14
C HIS A 16 6.60 30.60 -14.43
N VAL A 17 6.40 30.19 -13.17
CA VAL A 17 7.37 29.38 -12.41
C VAL A 17 7.61 28.03 -13.09
N ILE A 18 6.53 27.33 -13.51
CA ILE A 18 6.64 26.07 -14.23
C ILE A 18 7.44 26.24 -15.53
N ALA A 19 7.07 27.21 -16.36
CA ALA A 19 7.75 27.46 -17.62
C ALA A 19 9.25 27.77 -17.42
N LYS A 20 9.60 28.53 -16.39
CA LYS A 20 10.99 28.85 -16.04
C LYS A 20 11.81 27.61 -15.67
N ILE A 21 11.21 26.69 -14.90
CA ILE A 21 11.86 25.43 -14.52
C ILE A 21 12.04 24.54 -15.75
N GLU A 22 11.01 24.37 -16.58
CA GLU A 22 11.02 23.49 -17.73
C GLU A 22 11.94 23.96 -18.86
N GLN A 23 12.14 25.28 -19.00
CA GLN A 23 13.14 25.86 -19.92
C GLN A 23 14.58 25.41 -19.60
N THR A 24 14.85 24.99 -18.37
CA THR A 24 16.17 24.44 -17.99
C THR A 24 16.30 22.94 -18.29
N GLY A 25 15.29 22.30 -18.89
CA GLY A 25 15.26 20.86 -19.14
C GLY A 25 14.87 19.99 -17.94
N LEU A 26 14.49 20.63 -16.83
CA LEU A 26 13.92 19.94 -15.66
C LEU A 26 12.43 19.70 -15.86
N ARG A 27 11.87 18.73 -15.11
CA ARG A 27 10.43 18.47 -15.10
C ARG A 27 9.80 19.06 -13.87
N THR A 28 8.54 19.43 -13.98
CA THR A 28 7.72 19.90 -12.86
C THR A 28 6.64 18.90 -12.51
N HIS A 29 6.25 18.88 -11.25
CA HIS A 29 5.05 18.22 -10.74
C HIS A 29 4.28 19.22 -9.89
N LEU A 30 3.03 19.48 -10.26
CA LEU A 30 2.17 20.44 -9.59
C LEU A 30 1.28 19.71 -8.59
N SER A 31 1.35 20.08 -7.31
CA SER A 31 0.43 19.66 -6.27
C SER A 31 -0.40 20.87 -5.80
N LYS A 32 -1.74 20.76 -5.89
CA LYS A 32 -2.68 21.79 -5.42
C LYS A 32 -3.33 21.32 -4.13
N GLY A 33 -2.93 21.89 -2.99
CA GLY A 33 -3.60 21.74 -1.71
C GLY A 33 -4.76 22.74 -1.55
N GLU A 34 -5.54 22.61 -0.48
CA GLU A 34 -6.65 23.54 -0.19
C GLU A 34 -6.17 24.98 -0.01
N ASP A 35 -5.03 25.19 0.67
CA ASP A 35 -4.51 26.51 1.01
C ASP A 35 -3.30 26.94 0.17
N ARG A 36 -2.58 26.02 -0.47
CA ARG A 36 -1.30 26.30 -1.13
C ARG A 36 -1.07 25.43 -2.36
N VAL A 37 -0.31 26.00 -3.29
CA VAL A 37 0.21 25.29 -4.46
C VAL A 37 1.69 25.01 -4.25
N ILE A 38 2.11 23.80 -4.57
CA ILE A 38 3.49 23.34 -4.48
C ILE A 38 3.93 22.82 -5.85
N ILE A 39 5.11 23.26 -6.29
CA ILE A 39 5.73 22.83 -7.53
C ILE A 39 6.98 22.03 -7.19
N GLY A 40 6.92 20.72 -7.41
CA GLY A 40 8.08 19.86 -7.27
C GLY A 40 8.97 19.95 -8.50
N VAL A 41 10.28 20.08 -8.30
CA VAL A 41 11.29 20.14 -9.36
C VAL A 41 12.01 18.80 -9.43
N ILE A 42 11.91 18.13 -10.59
CA ILE A 42 12.43 16.78 -10.83
C ILE A 42 13.52 16.86 -11.92
N GLY A 43 14.70 16.30 -11.65
CA GLY A 43 15.79 16.22 -12.61
C GLY A 43 17.17 16.21 -11.95
N ASP A 44 18.18 16.62 -12.70
CA ASP A 44 19.57 16.60 -12.25
C ASP A 44 19.83 17.54 -11.05
N LYS A 45 20.55 17.03 -10.04
CA LYS A 45 20.80 17.77 -8.80
C LYS A 45 21.64 19.05 -9.00
N GLN A 46 22.57 19.06 -9.96
CA GLN A 46 23.41 20.22 -10.21
C GLN A 46 22.61 21.33 -10.89
N MET A 47 21.73 20.96 -11.82
CA MET A 47 20.81 21.89 -12.48
C MET A 47 19.83 22.49 -11.47
N ILE A 48 19.27 21.65 -10.57
CA ILE A 48 18.36 22.12 -9.51
C ILE A 48 19.07 23.04 -8.52
N ALA A 49 20.36 22.77 -8.21
CA ALA A 49 21.13 23.62 -7.27
C ALA A 49 21.37 25.04 -7.81
N GLY A 50 21.38 25.21 -9.12
CA GLY A 50 21.56 26.52 -9.79
C GLY A 50 20.26 27.31 -9.98
N LEU A 51 19.09 26.75 -9.60
CA LEU A 51 17.82 27.45 -9.74
C LEU A 51 17.57 28.41 -8.57
N GLU A 52 17.41 29.69 -8.87
CA GLU A 52 17.05 30.75 -7.91
C GLU A 52 15.57 31.12 -8.11
N MET A 53 14.67 30.38 -7.49
CA MET A 53 13.22 30.59 -7.62
C MET A 53 12.65 31.54 -6.56
N ASN A 54 13.37 31.80 -5.47
CA ASN A 54 12.87 32.62 -4.35
C ASN A 54 12.55 34.07 -4.74
N MET A 55 13.11 34.55 -5.84
CA MET A 55 12.91 35.93 -6.32
C MET A 55 11.75 36.04 -7.31
N MET A 56 11.10 34.93 -7.66
CA MET A 56 9.99 34.94 -8.62
C MET A 56 8.70 35.38 -7.93
N GLU A 57 7.91 36.16 -8.65
CA GLU A 57 6.60 36.60 -8.17
C GLU A 57 5.67 35.41 -7.89
N GLY A 58 5.00 35.45 -6.74
CA GLY A 58 4.12 34.36 -6.29
C GLY A 58 4.84 33.23 -5.56
N VAL A 59 6.18 33.22 -5.47
CA VAL A 59 6.93 32.21 -4.70
C VAL A 59 7.08 32.68 -3.24
N GLU A 60 6.67 31.83 -2.28
CA GLU A 60 6.87 32.08 -0.85
C GLU A 60 8.30 31.68 -0.43
N LYS A 61 8.70 30.47 -0.80
CA LYS A 61 10.01 29.92 -0.47
C LYS A 61 10.36 28.72 -1.33
N THR A 62 11.65 28.35 -1.36
CA THR A 62 12.11 27.08 -1.90
C THR A 62 12.68 26.20 -0.81
N VAL A 63 12.36 24.91 -0.86
CA VAL A 63 12.85 23.89 0.08
C VAL A 63 13.72 22.90 -0.70
N ARG A 64 14.94 22.68 -0.26
CA ARG A 64 15.81 21.65 -0.84
C ARG A 64 15.45 20.31 -0.20
N ILE A 65 14.99 19.34 -1.01
CA ILE A 65 14.76 17.99 -0.54
C ILE A 65 16.11 17.29 -0.44
N THR A 66 16.44 16.81 0.74
CA THR A 66 17.64 16.00 1.01
C THR A 66 17.40 14.53 0.71
N GLU A 67 16.16 14.06 0.82
CA GLU A 67 15.77 12.69 0.55
C GLU A 67 15.86 12.32 -0.94
N LYS A 68 16.08 11.02 -1.20
CA LYS A 68 16.19 10.50 -2.57
C LYS A 68 14.83 10.29 -3.23
N TYR A 69 13.77 10.05 -2.44
CA TYR A 69 12.38 9.94 -2.90
C TYR A 69 11.71 11.32 -2.82
N LYS A 70 10.85 11.63 -3.78
CA LYS A 70 10.16 12.92 -3.91
C LYS A 70 8.67 12.75 -4.10
N LEU A 71 8.25 12.05 -5.16
CA LEU A 71 6.84 11.87 -5.50
C LEU A 71 6.05 11.19 -4.37
N VAL A 72 6.69 10.28 -3.65
CA VAL A 72 6.08 9.58 -2.51
C VAL A 72 6.18 10.35 -1.19
N SER A 73 6.94 11.46 -1.16
CA SER A 73 7.21 12.23 0.07
C SER A 73 6.05 13.14 0.43
N ARG A 74 5.73 13.23 1.72
CA ARG A 74 4.80 14.21 2.25
C ARG A 74 5.32 15.65 2.14
N GLU A 75 6.63 15.86 2.05
CA GLU A 75 7.17 17.18 1.75
C GLU A 75 6.75 17.68 0.36
N PHE A 76 6.59 16.75 -0.58
CA PHE A 76 6.18 17.03 -1.95
C PHE A 76 4.66 17.10 -2.11
N HIS A 77 3.92 16.28 -1.35
CA HIS A 77 2.47 16.23 -1.32
C HIS A 77 2.00 16.23 0.15
N PRO A 78 1.75 17.41 0.76
CA PRO A 78 1.46 17.53 2.20
C PRO A 78 0.19 16.83 2.64
N GLU A 79 -0.82 16.78 1.78
CA GLU A 79 -2.11 16.17 2.06
C GLU A 79 -2.06 14.65 1.89
N SER A 80 -2.87 13.93 2.67
CA SER A 80 -2.97 12.48 2.54
C SER A 80 -3.71 12.10 1.26
N SER A 81 -3.12 11.20 0.48
CA SER A 81 -3.77 10.65 -0.71
C SER A 81 -4.79 9.58 -0.37
N ILE A 82 -5.85 9.54 -1.16
CA ILE A 82 -6.85 8.48 -1.14
C ILE A 82 -6.70 7.66 -2.43
N VAL A 83 -6.44 6.37 -2.29
CA VAL A 83 -6.33 5.44 -3.43
C VAL A 83 -7.67 4.73 -3.63
N TYR A 84 -8.27 4.90 -4.80
CA TYR A 84 -9.55 4.25 -5.12
C TYR A 84 -9.34 2.87 -5.73
N VAL A 85 -9.78 1.82 -5.03
CA VAL A 85 -9.73 0.43 -5.50
C VAL A 85 -11.15 -0.01 -5.87
N SER A 86 -11.45 -0.10 -7.15
CA SER A 86 -12.81 -0.40 -7.65
C SER A 86 -13.89 0.43 -6.93
N GLY A 87 -13.64 1.74 -6.81
CA GLY A 87 -14.54 2.71 -6.18
C GLY A 87 -14.52 2.77 -4.65
N PHE A 88 -13.72 1.93 -3.96
CA PHE A 88 -13.55 2.01 -2.51
C PHE A 88 -12.34 2.89 -2.15
N PRO A 89 -12.50 3.90 -1.26
CA PRO A 89 -11.42 4.80 -0.86
C PRO A 89 -10.52 4.15 0.21
N VAL A 90 -9.27 3.84 -0.12
CA VAL A 90 -8.23 3.44 0.83
C VAL A 90 -7.45 4.68 1.25
N GLY A 91 -7.30 4.94 2.55
CA GLY A 91 -6.67 6.16 3.09
C GLY A 91 -7.67 7.23 3.54
N GLY A 92 -8.99 7.03 3.27
CA GLY A 92 -10.08 7.88 3.78
C GLY A 92 -10.47 7.55 5.22
N GLU A 93 -11.64 8.01 5.65
CA GLU A 93 -12.14 7.76 7.01
C GLU A 93 -12.43 6.29 7.31
N GLN A 94 -12.85 5.53 6.30
CA GLN A 94 -13.17 4.11 6.45
C GLN A 94 -11.91 3.25 6.34
N LEU A 95 -11.73 2.35 7.32
CA LEU A 95 -10.68 1.35 7.28
C LEU A 95 -10.91 0.36 6.12
N ALA A 96 -9.88 0.11 5.34
CA ALA A 96 -9.90 -0.93 4.30
C ALA A 96 -9.63 -2.31 4.92
N ILE A 97 -10.60 -3.18 4.93
CA ILE A 97 -10.47 -4.53 5.50
C ILE A 97 -10.43 -5.55 4.37
N MET A 98 -9.26 -6.17 4.23
CA MET A 98 -8.98 -7.21 3.24
C MET A 98 -8.85 -8.54 3.96
N ALA A 99 -9.71 -9.51 3.65
CA ALA A 99 -9.72 -10.81 4.33
C ALA A 99 -9.96 -11.96 3.35
N GLY A 100 -9.36 -13.11 3.62
CA GLY A 100 -9.51 -14.30 2.79
C GLY A 100 -8.34 -15.28 2.99
N PRO A 101 -8.32 -16.39 2.25
CA PRO A 101 -7.31 -17.43 2.43
C PRO A 101 -5.93 -17.02 1.93
N CYS A 102 -4.86 -17.62 2.47
CA CYS A 102 -3.50 -17.42 1.96
C CYS A 102 -3.43 -17.84 0.49
N SER A 103 -3.90 -19.04 0.15
CA SER A 103 -3.97 -19.55 -1.21
C SER A 103 -5.39 -19.83 -1.64
N VAL A 104 -5.63 -19.71 -2.94
CA VAL A 104 -6.82 -20.25 -3.61
C VAL A 104 -6.60 -21.75 -3.80
N GLU A 105 -7.36 -22.57 -3.11
CA GLU A 105 -7.22 -24.03 -3.10
C GLU A 105 -8.37 -24.73 -3.85
N SER A 106 -9.57 -24.18 -3.76
CA SER A 106 -10.74 -24.59 -4.51
C SER A 106 -11.78 -23.48 -4.54
N TYR A 107 -12.78 -23.62 -5.42
CA TYR A 107 -13.90 -22.69 -5.47
C TYR A 107 -14.67 -22.65 -4.13
N ASP A 108 -15.02 -23.84 -3.60
CA ASP A 108 -15.84 -23.95 -2.39
C ASP A 108 -15.10 -23.35 -1.17
N GLN A 109 -13.80 -23.57 -1.05
CA GLN A 109 -12.97 -22.97 0.01
C GLN A 109 -13.02 -21.44 -0.04
N VAL A 110 -12.80 -20.86 -1.23
CA VAL A 110 -12.77 -19.39 -1.40
C VAL A 110 -14.16 -18.80 -1.17
N TYR A 111 -15.21 -19.43 -1.70
CA TYR A 111 -16.58 -18.95 -1.58
C TYR A 111 -17.07 -18.98 -0.12
N ASP A 112 -16.82 -20.08 0.60
CA ASP A 112 -17.21 -20.23 2.00
C ASP A 112 -16.54 -19.16 2.89
N VAL A 113 -15.23 -18.93 2.69
CA VAL A 113 -14.51 -17.84 3.40
C VAL A 113 -15.07 -16.48 3.01
N ALA A 114 -15.27 -16.23 1.70
CA ALA A 114 -15.70 -14.92 1.19
C ALA A 114 -17.06 -14.50 1.77
N VAL A 115 -18.03 -15.41 1.83
CA VAL A 115 -19.35 -15.12 2.42
C VAL A 115 -19.21 -14.73 3.90
N LYS A 116 -18.40 -15.46 4.67
CA LYS A 116 -18.21 -15.21 6.10
C LYS A 116 -17.46 -13.92 6.38
N VAL A 117 -16.37 -13.64 5.65
CA VAL A 117 -15.63 -12.39 5.86
C VAL A 117 -16.42 -11.16 5.40
N LYS A 118 -17.24 -11.30 4.33
CA LYS A 118 -18.16 -10.25 3.90
C LYS A 118 -19.19 -9.92 4.98
N ALA A 119 -19.81 -10.94 5.56
CA ALA A 119 -20.78 -10.78 6.65
C ALA A 119 -20.16 -10.10 7.88
N ALA A 120 -18.89 -10.36 8.18
CA ALA A 120 -18.15 -9.72 9.26
C ALA A 120 -17.72 -8.28 8.94
N GLY A 121 -17.82 -7.82 7.69
CA GLY A 121 -17.56 -6.43 7.29
C GLY A 121 -16.30 -6.21 6.45
N ALA A 122 -15.69 -7.25 5.89
CA ALA A 122 -14.64 -7.08 4.90
C ALA A 122 -15.16 -6.44 3.61
N GLN A 123 -14.36 -5.59 2.97
CA GLN A 123 -14.66 -4.97 1.68
C GLN A 123 -13.89 -5.63 0.54
N PHE A 124 -12.84 -6.37 0.88
CA PHE A 124 -11.98 -7.03 -0.09
C PHE A 124 -11.79 -8.50 0.24
N LEU A 125 -11.80 -9.33 -0.80
CA LEU A 125 -11.37 -10.72 -0.76
C LEU A 125 -9.89 -10.78 -1.14
N ARG A 126 -9.03 -11.26 -0.24
CA ARG A 126 -7.65 -11.55 -0.57
C ARG A 126 -7.45 -13.04 -0.83
N GLY A 127 -6.56 -13.39 -1.75
CA GLY A 127 -6.17 -14.76 -2.01
C GLY A 127 -5.02 -14.83 -3.03
N GLY A 128 -4.03 -15.70 -2.79
CA GLY A 128 -2.93 -15.93 -3.73
C GLY A 128 -3.27 -17.04 -4.72
N ALA A 129 -3.28 -16.74 -6.01
CA ALA A 129 -3.44 -17.73 -7.08
C ALA A 129 -2.10 -18.37 -7.48
N PHE A 130 -1.01 -17.63 -7.32
CA PHE A 130 0.36 -18.07 -7.53
C PHE A 130 1.10 -18.09 -6.19
N LYS A 131 1.90 -19.13 -5.94
CA LYS A 131 2.67 -19.27 -4.69
C LYS A 131 4.13 -19.57 -5.00
N PRO A 132 5.03 -18.56 -4.89
CA PRO A 132 6.45 -18.81 -4.98
C PRO A 132 6.88 -19.67 -3.79
N ARG A 133 7.48 -20.83 -4.06
CA ARG A 133 7.94 -21.78 -3.05
C ARG A 133 9.40 -22.07 -3.20
N THR A 134 10.08 -22.30 -2.09
CA THR A 134 11.48 -22.75 -2.06
C THR A 134 11.59 -24.23 -2.45
N SER A 135 10.56 -25.03 -2.20
CA SER A 135 10.47 -26.42 -2.58
C SER A 135 9.56 -26.60 -3.80
N PRO A 136 9.98 -27.33 -4.84
CA PRO A 136 9.14 -27.62 -6.01
C PRO A 136 7.99 -28.59 -5.70
N TYR A 137 8.02 -29.24 -4.53
CA TYR A 137 6.99 -30.18 -4.10
C TYR A 137 5.86 -29.51 -3.32
N ASP A 138 6.01 -28.27 -2.91
CA ASP A 138 4.99 -27.52 -2.23
C ASP A 138 3.89 -27.05 -3.20
N PHE A 139 2.71 -26.77 -2.68
CA PHE A 139 1.61 -26.26 -3.48
C PHE A 139 1.96 -24.91 -4.13
N GLN A 140 1.99 -24.88 -5.47
CA GLN A 140 2.41 -23.72 -6.27
C GLN A 140 1.27 -22.72 -6.54
N GLY A 141 0.05 -23.01 -6.10
CA GLY A 141 -1.17 -22.28 -6.46
C GLY A 141 -1.86 -22.87 -7.69
N LEU A 142 -3.09 -22.42 -7.93
CA LEU A 142 -3.89 -22.83 -9.09
C LEU A 142 -3.65 -21.97 -10.35
N GLY A 143 -2.76 -20.99 -10.27
CA GLY A 143 -2.44 -20.11 -11.39
C GLY A 143 -3.66 -19.37 -11.95
N GLU A 144 -3.82 -19.38 -13.27
CA GLU A 144 -4.95 -18.71 -13.96
C GLU A 144 -6.32 -19.19 -13.49
N GLU A 145 -6.47 -20.48 -13.18
CA GLU A 145 -7.72 -21.01 -12.63
C GLU A 145 -8.05 -20.37 -11.27
N GLY A 146 -7.05 -20.21 -10.42
CA GLY A 146 -7.20 -19.50 -9.15
C GLY A 146 -7.65 -18.04 -9.32
N LEU A 147 -7.17 -17.34 -10.35
CA LEU A 147 -7.64 -15.99 -10.66
C LEU A 147 -9.10 -15.96 -11.11
N LYS A 148 -9.52 -16.93 -11.92
CA LYS A 148 -10.92 -17.08 -12.36
C LYS A 148 -11.84 -17.33 -11.16
N ILE A 149 -11.43 -18.19 -10.24
CA ILE A 149 -12.16 -18.47 -8.99
C ILE A 149 -12.30 -17.18 -8.16
N LEU A 150 -11.20 -16.46 -7.92
CA LEU A 150 -11.22 -15.20 -7.16
C LEU A 150 -12.15 -14.17 -7.79
N ARG A 151 -12.11 -14.04 -9.11
CA ARG A 151 -12.96 -13.10 -9.83
C ARG A 151 -14.44 -13.46 -9.70
N ASP A 152 -14.81 -14.71 -9.98
CA ASP A 152 -16.20 -15.17 -9.91
C ASP A 152 -16.77 -15.04 -8.48
N VAL A 153 -15.99 -15.46 -7.47
CA VAL A 153 -16.39 -15.32 -6.06
C VAL A 153 -16.49 -13.84 -5.66
N GLY A 154 -15.55 -12.99 -6.10
CA GLY A 154 -15.62 -11.56 -5.87
C GLY A 154 -16.89 -10.95 -6.44
N ASP A 155 -17.22 -11.26 -7.69
CA ASP A 155 -18.43 -10.77 -8.37
C ASP A 155 -19.72 -11.27 -7.68
N LYS A 156 -19.79 -12.53 -7.25
CA LYS A 156 -20.94 -13.11 -6.53
C LYS A 156 -21.14 -12.56 -5.13
N THR A 157 -20.07 -12.26 -4.43
CA THR A 157 -20.13 -11.74 -3.05
C THR A 157 -20.14 -10.22 -2.97
N GLY A 158 -19.80 -9.53 -4.08
CA GLY A 158 -19.59 -8.08 -4.13
C GLY A 158 -18.33 -7.63 -3.36
N LEU A 159 -17.38 -8.53 -3.16
CA LEU A 159 -16.06 -8.22 -2.61
C LEU A 159 -15.10 -7.84 -3.74
N ARG A 160 -14.30 -6.81 -3.52
CA ARG A 160 -13.19 -6.45 -4.39
C ARG A 160 -12.07 -7.46 -4.19
N VAL A 161 -11.35 -7.80 -5.26
CA VAL A 161 -10.30 -8.83 -5.19
C VAL A 161 -8.93 -8.19 -5.02
N VAL A 162 -8.14 -8.76 -4.12
CA VAL A 162 -6.70 -8.48 -3.91
C VAL A 162 -5.95 -9.81 -4.07
N THR A 163 -4.99 -9.87 -4.98
CA THR A 163 -4.19 -11.07 -5.24
C THR A 163 -2.72 -10.76 -5.49
N GLU A 164 -1.86 -11.77 -5.46
CA GLU A 164 -0.41 -11.62 -5.57
C GLU A 164 0.06 -11.67 -7.03
N VAL A 165 1.03 -10.80 -7.39
CA VAL A 165 1.80 -10.88 -8.65
C VAL A 165 3.20 -11.38 -8.32
N VAL A 166 3.64 -12.44 -8.96
CA VAL A 166 4.94 -13.07 -8.73
C VAL A 166 5.92 -12.72 -9.85
N ASP A 167 5.44 -12.59 -11.08
CA ASP A 167 6.24 -12.25 -12.26
C ASP A 167 5.72 -10.96 -12.93
N LYS A 168 6.64 -10.22 -13.57
CA LYS A 168 6.33 -9.01 -14.34
C LYS A 168 5.39 -9.30 -15.53
N ASP A 169 5.47 -10.51 -16.09
CA ASP A 169 4.67 -10.91 -17.24
C ASP A 169 3.22 -11.23 -16.84
N ASP A 170 2.97 -11.49 -15.55
CA ASP A 170 1.64 -11.68 -14.98
C ASP A 170 0.92 -10.36 -14.61
N ILE A 171 1.61 -9.21 -14.67
CA ILE A 171 1.02 -7.91 -14.30
C ILE A 171 -0.23 -7.56 -15.13
N GLY A 172 -0.27 -8.01 -16.38
CA GLY A 172 -1.45 -7.84 -17.23
C GLY A 172 -2.67 -8.64 -16.78
N LEU A 173 -2.45 -9.81 -16.18
CA LEU A 173 -3.47 -10.71 -15.64
C LEU A 173 -3.81 -10.38 -14.18
N VAL A 174 -2.81 -9.96 -13.41
CA VAL A 174 -2.88 -9.78 -11.96
C VAL A 174 -2.28 -8.43 -11.62
N SER A 175 -3.01 -7.51 -11.07
CA SER A 175 -2.39 -6.36 -10.43
C SER A 175 -2.43 -6.56 -8.94
N GLU A 176 -1.20 -6.61 -8.29
CA GLU A 176 -1.17 -6.12 -6.90
C GLU A 176 -0.13 -6.61 -5.91
N TYR A 177 0.94 -7.33 -6.21
CA TYR A 177 2.01 -7.50 -5.21
C TYR A 177 3.40 -7.45 -5.84
N ALA A 178 4.24 -6.50 -5.37
CA ALA A 178 5.61 -6.36 -5.85
C ALA A 178 6.65 -6.78 -4.81
N ASN A 179 7.70 -7.47 -5.26
CA ASN A 179 8.91 -7.63 -4.47
C ASN A 179 9.78 -6.36 -4.62
N MET A 180 10.05 -5.67 -3.51
CA MET A 180 10.80 -4.40 -3.45
C MET A 180 12.19 -4.42 -4.10
N GLN A 181 12.82 -5.56 -4.25
CA GLN A 181 14.18 -5.68 -4.80
C GLN A 181 14.20 -5.99 -6.29
N ASN A 182 13.05 -6.20 -6.92
CA ASN A 182 12.94 -6.42 -8.36
C ASN A 182 12.62 -5.10 -9.09
N PHE A 183 13.66 -4.35 -9.48
CA PHE A 183 13.49 -3.07 -10.19
C PHE A 183 12.79 -3.19 -11.55
N GLN A 184 12.86 -4.34 -12.23
CA GLN A 184 12.10 -4.55 -13.46
C GLN A 184 10.60 -4.65 -13.16
N MET A 185 10.23 -5.35 -12.10
CA MET A 185 8.86 -5.43 -11.58
C MET A 185 8.36 -4.03 -11.18
N LEU A 186 9.15 -3.25 -10.43
CA LEU A 186 8.77 -1.89 -10.00
C LEU A 186 8.50 -0.97 -11.20
N LYS A 187 9.34 -1.04 -12.24
CA LYS A 187 9.12 -0.28 -13.49
C LYS A 187 7.88 -0.72 -14.24
N ALA A 188 7.57 -2.02 -14.25
CA ALA A 188 6.38 -2.56 -14.89
C ALA A 188 5.10 -2.14 -14.12
N LEU A 189 5.13 -2.19 -12.78
CA LEU A 189 4.06 -1.68 -11.91
C LEU A 189 3.84 -0.18 -12.06
N GLY A 190 4.90 0.60 -12.31
CA GLY A 190 4.79 2.01 -12.61
C GLY A 190 4.00 2.33 -13.88
N LYS A 191 3.92 1.39 -14.82
CA LYS A 191 3.11 1.50 -16.06
C LYS A 191 1.71 0.89 -15.90
N ALA A 192 1.45 0.17 -14.82
CA ALA A 192 0.14 -0.44 -14.58
C ALA A 192 -0.91 0.64 -14.25
N GLN A 193 -2.15 0.40 -14.70
CA GLN A 193 -3.28 1.32 -14.46
C GLN A 193 -4.03 1.01 -13.16
N LYS A 194 -3.60 -0.02 -12.43
CA LYS A 194 -4.29 -0.50 -11.23
C LYS A 194 -3.54 -0.13 -9.96
N PRO A 195 -4.26 0.03 -8.82
CA PRO A 195 -3.64 0.24 -7.53
C PRO A 195 -2.69 -0.89 -7.15
N VAL A 196 -1.57 -0.53 -6.51
CA VAL A 196 -0.53 -1.46 -6.07
C VAL A 196 -0.49 -1.48 -4.54
N LEU A 197 -0.75 -2.65 -3.95
CA LEU A 197 -0.50 -2.90 -2.55
C LEU A 197 0.97 -3.30 -2.37
N PHE A 198 1.79 -2.36 -1.90
CA PHE A 198 3.24 -2.47 -1.87
C PHE A 198 3.75 -2.94 -0.51
N LYS A 199 3.99 -4.23 -0.38
CA LYS A 199 4.49 -4.85 0.86
C LYS A 199 5.95 -4.54 1.12
N ARG A 200 6.29 -4.31 2.40
CA ARG A 200 7.67 -4.12 2.86
C ARG A 200 8.49 -5.38 2.72
N GLY A 201 9.71 -5.25 2.22
CA GLY A 201 10.69 -6.35 2.22
C GLY A 201 11.17 -6.68 3.63
N LEU A 202 11.46 -7.97 3.89
CA LEU A 202 11.80 -8.49 5.23
C LEU A 202 13.01 -7.82 5.89
N SER A 203 13.95 -7.30 5.10
CA SER A 203 15.18 -6.66 5.59
C SER A 203 15.29 -5.22 5.08
N ALA A 204 14.18 -4.64 4.59
CA ALA A 204 14.18 -3.30 4.04
C ALA A 204 14.00 -2.24 5.14
N THR A 205 14.86 -1.24 5.11
CA THR A 205 14.66 0.00 5.86
C THR A 205 13.47 0.78 5.30
N ILE A 206 12.90 1.69 6.08
CA ILE A 206 11.82 2.58 5.62
C ILE A 206 12.28 3.41 4.41
N SER A 207 13.51 3.93 4.42
CA SER A 207 14.07 4.70 3.31
C SER A 207 14.19 3.87 2.02
N GLU A 208 14.64 2.62 2.09
CA GLU A 208 14.68 1.72 0.93
C GLU A 208 13.29 1.41 0.40
N TRP A 209 12.31 1.25 1.28
CA TRP A 209 10.92 1.00 0.91
C TRP A 209 10.31 2.21 0.20
N LEU A 210 10.49 3.43 0.73
CA LEU A 210 10.06 4.67 0.08
C LEU A 210 10.78 4.91 -1.27
N ASN A 211 12.10 4.65 -1.35
CA ASN A 211 12.83 4.73 -2.62
C ASN A 211 12.33 3.73 -3.66
N ALA A 212 11.94 2.52 -3.25
CA ALA A 212 11.36 1.54 -4.16
C ALA A 212 9.98 1.96 -4.66
N ALA A 213 9.13 2.53 -3.79
CA ALA A 213 7.83 3.10 -4.20
C ALA A 213 8.00 4.30 -5.16
N GLU A 214 9.06 5.09 -5.01
CA GLU A 214 9.38 6.17 -5.95
C GLU A 214 9.56 5.68 -7.39
N TYR A 215 10.08 4.46 -7.62
CA TYR A 215 10.17 3.88 -8.96
C TYR A 215 8.79 3.62 -9.57
N ILE A 216 7.81 3.22 -8.76
CA ILE A 216 6.44 3.00 -9.19
C ILE A 216 5.79 4.34 -9.54
N ALA A 217 5.87 5.32 -8.64
CA ALA A 217 5.32 6.66 -8.85
C ALA A 217 5.96 7.37 -10.05
N ALA A 218 7.29 7.33 -10.17
CA ALA A 218 8.03 7.91 -11.29
C ALA A 218 7.71 7.23 -12.64
N GLY A 219 7.21 5.99 -12.61
CA GLY A 219 6.69 5.27 -13.77
C GLY A 219 5.31 5.73 -14.23
N GLY A 220 4.61 6.54 -13.43
CA GLY A 220 3.28 7.12 -13.70
C GLY A 220 2.14 6.50 -12.90
N ASN A 221 2.40 5.52 -12.03
CA ASN A 221 1.37 4.93 -11.18
C ASN A 221 1.48 5.48 -9.74
N GLU A 222 0.63 6.44 -9.42
CA GLU A 222 0.54 7.05 -8.09
C GLU A 222 -0.54 6.36 -7.21
N ASN A 223 -1.13 5.25 -7.64
CA ASN A 223 -2.09 4.48 -6.85
C ASN A 223 -1.36 3.44 -5.99
N ILE A 224 -0.58 3.91 -5.02
CA ILE A 224 0.25 3.07 -4.15
C ILE A 224 -0.38 3.00 -2.76
N ILE A 225 -0.45 1.79 -2.20
CA ILE A 225 -0.86 1.50 -0.82
C ILE A 225 0.31 0.76 -0.16
N PHE A 226 0.92 1.34 0.86
CA PHE A 226 1.96 0.67 1.63
C PHE A 226 1.38 -0.41 2.53
N CYS A 227 2.09 -1.52 2.70
CA CYS A 227 1.68 -2.60 3.59
C CYS A 227 2.84 -3.05 4.49
N GLU A 228 2.76 -2.71 5.78
CA GLU A 228 3.66 -3.25 6.79
C GLU A 228 3.27 -4.70 7.09
N ARG A 229 4.24 -5.62 7.00
CA ARG A 229 4.03 -7.08 7.12
C ARG A 229 5.04 -7.78 8.00
N GLY A 230 5.76 -7.02 8.82
CA GLY A 230 6.83 -7.50 9.65
C GLY A 230 8.19 -7.56 8.96
N ILE A 231 9.21 -7.40 9.74
CA ILE A 231 10.62 -7.47 9.33
C ILE A 231 11.31 -8.65 10.00
N ARG A 232 12.38 -9.14 9.39
CA ARG A 232 13.25 -10.15 10.00
C ARG A 232 14.10 -9.50 11.09
N THR A 233 14.07 -10.09 12.27
CA THR A 233 14.91 -9.70 13.40
C THR A 233 15.61 -10.93 13.96
N TYR A 234 16.33 -10.78 15.07
CA TYR A 234 16.92 -11.89 15.81
C TYR A 234 15.89 -12.72 16.60
N GLU A 235 14.67 -12.19 16.78
CA GLU A 235 13.59 -12.90 17.50
C GLU A 235 13.03 -14.04 16.65
N THR A 236 12.82 -15.19 17.27
CA THR A 236 12.38 -16.42 16.59
C THR A 236 11.03 -16.95 17.06
N TYR A 237 10.45 -16.35 18.12
CA TYR A 237 9.13 -16.74 18.62
C TYR A 237 8.01 -16.48 17.61
N THR A 238 8.14 -15.42 16.84
CA THR A 238 7.26 -15.08 15.73
C THR A 238 8.00 -15.21 14.41
N ARG A 239 7.26 -15.46 13.32
CA ARG A 239 7.82 -15.55 11.96
C ARG A 239 8.58 -14.28 11.56
N ASN A 240 8.02 -13.11 11.91
CA ASN A 240 8.61 -11.80 11.72
C ASN A 240 8.29 -10.94 12.95
N THR A 241 8.94 -9.79 13.06
CA THR A 241 8.60 -8.77 14.05
C THR A 241 7.73 -7.72 13.37
N MET A 242 6.47 -7.58 13.80
CA MET A 242 5.56 -6.53 13.30
C MET A 242 6.09 -5.17 13.74
N ASP A 243 6.43 -4.30 12.78
CA ASP A 243 7.02 -2.98 13.03
C ASP A 243 5.93 -1.90 13.04
N LEU A 244 5.29 -1.72 14.19
CA LEU A 244 4.27 -0.68 14.36
C LEU A 244 4.86 0.74 14.24
N ASN A 245 6.15 0.92 14.59
CA ASN A 245 6.83 2.20 14.41
C ASN A 245 6.89 2.61 12.93
N ALA A 246 7.04 1.63 12.02
CA ALA A 246 7.05 1.91 10.59
C ALA A 246 5.73 2.47 10.10
N ILE A 247 4.59 2.05 10.67
CA ILE A 247 3.28 2.61 10.32
C ILE A 247 3.23 4.09 10.70
N ALA A 248 3.60 4.44 11.93
CA ALA A 248 3.65 5.83 12.39
C ALA A 248 4.62 6.67 11.54
N ALA A 249 5.84 6.16 11.30
CA ALA A 249 6.84 6.85 10.50
C ALA A 249 6.39 7.10 9.04
N LEU A 250 5.73 6.12 8.41
CA LEU A 250 5.19 6.30 7.07
C LEU A 250 4.08 7.36 7.02
N LYS A 251 3.26 7.49 8.07
CA LYS A 251 2.23 8.55 8.14
C LYS A 251 2.85 9.95 8.20
N GLU A 252 4.09 10.08 8.66
CA GLU A 252 4.85 11.35 8.63
C GLU A 252 5.60 11.55 7.30
N LEU A 253 6.18 10.48 6.74
CA LEU A 253 7.10 10.57 5.61
C LEU A 253 6.41 10.54 4.25
N THR A 254 5.28 9.84 4.12
CA THR A 254 4.57 9.71 2.84
C THR A 254 3.11 10.15 2.95
N HIS A 255 2.55 10.59 1.84
CA HIS A 255 1.13 10.93 1.73
C HIS A 255 0.25 9.72 1.38
N PHE A 256 0.83 8.59 0.97
CA PHE A 256 0.09 7.40 0.57
C PHE A 256 -0.49 6.64 1.76
N PRO A 257 -1.61 5.91 1.57
CA PRO A 257 -2.19 5.09 2.63
C PRO A 257 -1.27 3.94 3.04
N VAL A 258 -1.36 3.57 4.32
CA VAL A 258 -0.57 2.51 4.95
C VAL A 258 -1.51 1.50 5.60
N ILE A 259 -1.45 0.25 5.19
CA ILE A 259 -2.17 -0.85 5.83
C ILE A 259 -1.23 -1.81 6.55
N ALA A 260 -1.76 -2.67 7.38
CA ALA A 260 -1.01 -3.63 8.18
C ALA A 260 -1.42 -5.08 7.87
N ASP A 261 -0.42 -5.96 7.84
CA ASP A 261 -0.56 -7.41 7.66
C ASP A 261 -0.05 -8.15 8.91
N PRO A 262 -0.85 -8.24 9.97
CA PRO A 262 -0.44 -8.92 11.20
C PRO A 262 -0.38 -10.45 11.04
N SER A 263 -1.03 -11.04 10.02
CA SER A 263 -0.93 -12.48 9.73
C SER A 263 0.51 -12.84 9.39
N HIS A 264 1.10 -12.18 8.38
CA HIS A 264 2.51 -12.38 8.03
C HIS A 264 3.47 -11.73 9.03
N GLY A 265 3.05 -10.62 9.67
CA GLY A 265 3.85 -9.93 10.68
C GLY A 265 4.16 -10.80 11.89
N THR A 266 3.26 -11.71 12.24
CA THR A 266 3.42 -12.59 13.41
C THR A 266 3.66 -14.06 13.05
N GLY A 267 3.02 -14.56 11.98
CA GLY A 267 3.03 -15.99 11.63
C GLY A 267 2.27 -16.89 12.61
N ARG A 268 1.47 -16.30 13.52
CA ARG A 268 0.76 -17.01 14.60
C ARG A 268 -0.63 -16.43 14.78
N TRP A 269 -1.68 -17.24 14.55
CA TRP A 269 -3.07 -16.77 14.57
C TRP A 269 -3.47 -16.11 15.92
N GLN A 270 -2.93 -16.58 17.04
CA GLN A 270 -3.22 -16.03 18.38
C GLN A 270 -2.79 -14.56 18.50
N MET A 271 -1.75 -14.17 17.75
CA MET A 271 -1.20 -12.83 17.80
C MET A 271 -1.79 -11.88 16.74
N VAL A 272 -2.53 -12.41 15.77
CA VAL A 272 -3.14 -11.59 14.70
C VAL A 272 -4.08 -10.54 15.29
N ARG A 273 -5.02 -10.92 16.15
CA ARG A 273 -6.00 -10.00 16.74
C ARG A 273 -5.35 -8.87 17.55
N PRO A 274 -4.45 -9.14 18.54
CA PRO A 274 -3.78 -8.07 19.29
C PRO A 274 -3.02 -7.11 18.37
N LEU A 275 -2.26 -7.63 17.40
CA LEU A 275 -1.45 -6.79 16.51
C LEU A 275 -2.30 -6.03 15.45
N ALA A 276 -3.42 -6.59 15.02
CA ALA A 276 -4.40 -5.88 14.19
C ALA A 276 -4.96 -4.65 14.92
N ARG A 277 -5.39 -4.81 16.18
CA ARG A 277 -5.86 -3.70 17.03
C ARG A 277 -4.79 -2.63 17.23
N ALA A 278 -3.57 -3.04 17.54
CA ALA A 278 -2.45 -2.13 17.71
C ALA A 278 -2.14 -1.38 16.41
N SER A 279 -2.24 -2.04 15.26
CA SER A 279 -2.06 -1.41 13.94
C SER A 279 -3.11 -0.34 13.64
N VAL A 280 -4.37 -0.58 14.01
CA VAL A 280 -5.43 0.44 13.90
C VAL A 280 -5.16 1.60 14.84
N ALA A 281 -4.80 1.30 16.10
CA ALA A 281 -4.52 2.31 17.11
C ALA A 281 -3.33 3.23 16.76
N VAL A 282 -2.32 2.73 16.05
CA VAL A 282 -1.17 3.52 15.58
C VAL A 282 -1.46 4.31 14.30
N GLY A 283 -2.65 4.14 13.69
CA GLY A 283 -3.12 4.93 12.56
C GLY A 283 -3.05 4.25 11.19
N ALA A 284 -3.01 2.91 11.12
CA ALA A 284 -3.13 2.20 9.85
C ALA A 284 -4.46 2.55 9.14
N ASP A 285 -4.42 2.67 7.82
CA ASP A 285 -5.58 2.96 6.96
C ASP A 285 -6.38 1.69 6.61
N GLY A 286 -5.91 0.52 7.04
CA GLY A 286 -6.57 -0.76 6.82
C GLY A 286 -5.78 -1.94 7.33
N LEU A 287 -6.38 -3.12 7.14
CA LEU A 287 -5.82 -4.41 7.55
C LEU A 287 -5.94 -5.43 6.42
N ILE A 288 -4.93 -6.28 6.27
CA ILE A 288 -5.02 -7.48 5.44
C ILE A 288 -4.80 -8.70 6.33
N ILE A 289 -5.79 -9.59 6.37
CA ILE A 289 -5.88 -10.71 7.32
C ILE A 289 -6.08 -12.02 6.57
N GLU A 290 -5.32 -13.03 6.96
CA GLU A 290 -5.55 -14.38 6.48
C GLU A 290 -6.67 -15.06 7.28
N VAL A 291 -7.66 -15.56 6.55
CA VAL A 291 -8.83 -16.28 7.10
C VAL A 291 -9.03 -17.55 6.31
N HIS A 292 -9.14 -18.67 7.02
CA HIS A 292 -9.43 -19.97 6.44
C HIS A 292 -10.48 -20.71 7.29
N CYS A 293 -11.43 -21.41 6.66
CA CYS A 293 -12.46 -22.13 7.41
C CYS A 293 -11.90 -23.33 8.19
N HIS A 294 -10.84 -23.93 7.66
CA HIS A 294 -10.15 -25.08 8.22
C HIS A 294 -8.63 -24.89 8.14
N PRO A 295 -8.03 -24.03 9.01
CA PRO A 295 -6.60 -23.70 8.92
C PRO A 295 -5.69 -24.93 9.03
N GLU A 296 -6.13 -25.96 9.75
CA GLU A 296 -5.42 -27.24 9.93
C GLU A 296 -5.31 -28.07 8.63
N LEU A 297 -6.15 -27.77 7.62
CA LEU A 297 -6.15 -28.40 6.31
C LEU A 297 -5.58 -27.51 5.21
N ALA A 298 -5.21 -26.27 5.56
CA ALA A 298 -4.74 -25.29 4.58
C ALA A 298 -3.43 -25.75 3.89
N LEU A 299 -3.38 -25.63 2.57
CA LEU A 299 -2.19 -25.95 1.78
C LEU A 299 -1.09 -24.89 1.93
N SER A 300 -1.41 -23.75 2.57
CA SER A 300 -0.49 -22.64 2.77
C SER A 300 -0.85 -21.84 4.02
N ASP A 301 0.17 -21.56 4.86
CA ASP A 301 0.13 -20.61 5.98
C ASP A 301 -1.04 -20.78 6.97
N GLY A 302 -1.48 -22.03 7.25
CA GLY A 302 -2.55 -22.33 8.18
C GLY A 302 -2.31 -21.79 9.59
N ASP A 303 -1.07 -21.87 10.09
CA ASP A 303 -0.68 -21.44 11.45
C ASP A 303 -0.94 -19.96 11.75
N GLN A 304 -1.00 -19.11 10.73
CA GLN A 304 -1.26 -17.68 10.87
C GLN A 304 -2.68 -17.26 10.44
N SER A 305 -3.48 -18.19 9.95
CA SER A 305 -4.85 -17.95 9.49
C SER A 305 -5.85 -17.95 10.63
N LEU A 306 -6.72 -16.95 10.67
CA LEU A 306 -7.88 -16.94 11.57
C LEU A 306 -8.97 -17.85 11.03
N ILE A 307 -9.72 -18.51 11.94
CA ILE A 307 -11.04 -19.03 11.57
C ILE A 307 -12.05 -17.88 11.45
N PRO A 308 -13.14 -18.00 10.68
CA PRO A 308 -14.13 -16.93 10.48
C PRO A 308 -14.67 -16.34 11.78
N ARG A 309 -14.93 -17.15 12.80
CA ARG A 309 -15.38 -16.67 14.13
C ARG A 309 -14.36 -15.72 14.78
N ASN A 310 -13.06 -16.04 14.70
CA ASN A 310 -12.02 -15.19 15.27
C ASN A 310 -11.87 -13.88 14.48
N PHE A 311 -12.11 -13.91 13.17
CA PHE A 311 -12.16 -12.73 12.33
C PHE A 311 -13.35 -11.84 12.67
N GLU A 312 -14.54 -12.40 12.89
CA GLU A 312 -15.73 -11.67 13.35
C GLU A 312 -15.45 -10.96 14.68
N MET A 313 -14.88 -11.67 15.67
CA MET A 313 -14.47 -11.06 16.95
C MET A 313 -13.43 -9.94 16.77
N LEU A 314 -12.48 -10.10 15.83
CA LEU A 314 -11.54 -9.02 15.49
C LEU A 314 -12.27 -7.80 14.94
N MET A 315 -13.24 -7.98 14.06
CA MET A 315 -13.99 -6.87 13.47
C MET A 315 -14.81 -6.11 14.52
N ASP A 316 -15.37 -6.81 15.52
CA ASP A 316 -16.04 -6.14 16.63
C ASP A 316 -15.08 -5.31 17.49
N GLU A 317 -13.87 -5.81 17.73
CA GLU A 317 -12.83 -5.06 18.44
C GLU A 317 -12.32 -3.85 17.62
N VAL A 318 -12.18 -4.01 16.31
CA VAL A 318 -11.76 -2.93 15.40
C VAL A 318 -12.81 -1.81 15.37
N ARG A 319 -14.10 -2.14 15.33
CA ARG A 319 -15.19 -1.15 15.40
C ARG A 319 -15.19 -0.34 16.70
N GLN A 320 -14.72 -0.93 17.81
CA GLN A 320 -14.62 -0.22 19.10
C GLN A 320 -13.41 0.73 19.14
N ILE A 321 -12.31 0.38 18.47
CA ILE A 321 -11.05 1.16 18.51
C ILE A 321 -11.02 2.23 17.43
N SER A 322 -11.56 1.96 16.25
CA SER A 322 -11.45 2.86 15.09
C SER A 322 -11.95 4.28 15.35
N PRO A 323 -13.05 4.53 16.11
CA PRO A 323 -13.49 5.89 16.41
C PRO A 323 -12.48 6.69 17.24
N ALA A 324 -11.73 6.03 18.14
CA ALA A 324 -10.71 6.69 18.97
C ALA A 324 -9.55 7.29 18.17
N VAL A 325 -9.36 6.81 16.92
CA VAL A 325 -8.32 7.30 15.99
C VAL A 325 -8.93 8.00 14.77
N GLY A 326 -10.18 8.44 14.86
CA GLY A 326 -10.88 9.17 13.80
C GLY A 326 -11.23 8.34 12.57
N ARG A 327 -11.38 7.01 12.73
CA ARG A 327 -11.69 6.07 11.65
C ARG A 327 -13.03 5.38 11.87
N ARG A 328 -13.54 4.73 10.79
CA ARG A 328 -14.74 3.86 10.81
C ARG A 328 -14.36 2.48 10.28
N ALA A 329 -14.97 1.43 10.80
CA ALA A 329 -14.78 0.06 10.33
C ALA A 329 -16.13 -0.63 10.04
#